data_637fec1bb54edebbf2401600aac8f34f
#
_entry.id   637fec1bb54edebbf2401600aac8f34f
#
_cell.length_a   1.000
_cell.length_b   1.000
_cell.length_c   1.000
_cell.angle_alpha   90.00
_cell.angle_beta   90.00
_cell.angle_gamma   90.00
#
_symmetry.space_group_name_H-M   'P 1'
#
loop_
_entity.id
_entity.type
_entity.pdbx_description
1 polymer ?
#
loop_
_entity_poly.entity_id
_entity_poly.type
_entity_poly.pdbx_seq_one_letter_code
_entity_poly.pdbx_strand_id
1 'polypeptide(L)'
;GAMDITITAFNGSLDTYLFEMGMTVSIASLSMDDGGMNGPAEVDGSFNLLIDTYSNPVTKTIVSGELLSMVAGTRSVTLKDFVSDGQLDEGAFTITVDASGKVESDRFDGQATYITEVPFVASIDSNPYVGEMLITGAGGSSIRVTVLDVETVRLEMDYNGDGAVDETSDVTWEEAIG
;
A
#
# COMPACT_ATOMS: atom_id res chain seq x y z
N GLY A 1 21.10 -11.17 -4.76
CA GLY A 1 20.63 -9.95 -4.12
C GLY A 1 21.09 -9.78 -2.69
N ALA A 2 20.92 -8.61 -2.16
CA ALA A 2 21.24 -8.29 -0.78
C ALA A 2 20.06 -7.52 -0.16
N MET A 3 19.88 -7.72 1.16
CA MET A 3 18.96 -6.92 1.96
C MET A 3 19.68 -6.50 3.23
N ASP A 4 19.73 -5.20 3.48
CA ASP A 4 20.31 -4.61 4.67
C ASP A 4 19.21 -4.00 5.53
N ILE A 5 19.23 -4.29 6.82
CA ILE A 5 18.29 -3.71 7.78
C ILE A 5 19.10 -2.95 8.83
N THR A 6 18.82 -1.66 8.95
CA THR A 6 19.47 -0.79 9.95
C THR A 6 18.41 -0.28 10.92
N ILE A 7 18.59 -0.55 12.21
CA ILE A 7 17.78 0.07 13.26
C ILE A 7 18.26 1.51 13.43
N THR A 8 17.40 2.47 13.16
CA THR A 8 17.73 3.91 13.20
C THR A 8 17.34 4.58 14.52
N ALA A 9 16.35 4.01 15.21
CA ALA A 9 15.91 4.47 16.51
C ALA A 9 15.31 3.30 17.31
N PHE A 10 15.50 3.31 18.62
CA PHE A 10 14.80 2.41 19.53
C PHE A 10 14.57 3.15 20.86
N ASN A 11 13.32 3.17 21.30
CA ASN A 11 12.92 3.73 22.58
C ASN A 11 11.91 2.81 23.25
N GLY A 12 12.09 2.48 24.52
CA GLY A 12 11.20 1.61 25.27
C GLY A 12 11.80 0.26 25.63
N SER A 13 10.96 -0.75 25.78
CA SER A 13 11.35 -2.10 26.23
C SER A 13 10.60 -3.18 25.47
N LEU A 14 11.33 -4.12 24.92
CA LEU A 14 10.77 -5.31 24.29
C LEU A 14 10.09 -6.25 25.31
N ASP A 15 10.57 -6.26 26.56
CA ASP A 15 10.01 -7.13 27.62
C ASP A 15 8.59 -6.73 28.00
N THR A 16 8.25 -5.45 27.87
CA THR A 16 6.89 -4.95 28.16
C THR A 16 6.04 -4.78 26.91
N TYR A 17 6.62 -5.03 25.72
CA TYR A 17 5.99 -4.74 24.42
C TYR A 17 5.56 -3.27 24.24
N LEU A 18 6.18 -2.36 24.99
CA LEU A 18 5.97 -0.90 24.88
C LEU A 18 7.23 -0.27 24.33
N PHE A 19 7.26 -0.03 23.03
CA PHE A 19 8.42 0.53 22.35
C PHE A 19 8.03 1.30 21.09
N GLU A 20 8.93 2.18 20.69
CA GLU A 20 8.99 2.75 19.35
C GLU A 20 10.28 2.28 18.68
N MET A 21 10.20 1.81 17.46
CA MET A 21 11.35 1.34 16.70
C MET A 21 11.32 1.87 15.28
N GLY A 22 12.35 2.59 14.90
CA GLY A 22 12.60 3.01 13.52
C GLY A 22 13.63 2.10 12.85
N MET A 23 13.35 1.72 11.60
CA MET A 23 14.26 0.93 10.78
C MET A 23 14.34 1.49 9.37
N THR A 24 15.51 1.37 8.74
CA THR A 24 15.66 1.52 7.29
C THR A 24 15.94 0.15 6.69
N VAL A 25 15.20 -0.22 5.67
CA VAL A 25 15.41 -1.43 4.89
C VAL A 25 15.88 -1.03 3.50
N SER A 26 17.05 -1.53 3.10
CA SER A 26 17.60 -1.33 1.76
C SER A 26 17.70 -2.67 1.05
N ILE A 27 17.20 -2.73 -0.17
CA ILE A 27 17.11 -3.95 -0.97
C ILE A 27 17.86 -3.69 -2.28
N ALA A 28 18.77 -4.60 -2.64
CA ALA A 28 19.51 -4.54 -3.89
C ALA A 28 19.37 -5.88 -4.64
N SER A 29 18.64 -5.87 -5.75
CA SER A 29 18.44 -7.01 -6.65
C SER A 29 18.02 -8.28 -5.90
N LEU A 30 17.11 -8.17 -4.93
CA LEU A 30 16.59 -9.31 -4.20
C LEU A 30 15.65 -10.11 -5.11
N SER A 31 16.10 -11.31 -5.51
CA SER A 31 15.24 -12.21 -6.27
C SER A 31 14.40 -13.06 -5.34
N MET A 32 13.08 -13.03 -5.57
CA MET A 32 12.11 -13.86 -4.87
C MET A 32 11.42 -14.77 -5.89
N ASP A 33 11.50 -16.08 -5.69
CA ASP A 33 10.78 -17.06 -6.48
C ASP A 33 9.60 -17.58 -5.63
N ASP A 34 8.39 -17.17 -6.02
CA ASP A 34 7.16 -17.60 -5.38
C ASP A 34 6.63 -18.94 -5.95
N GLY A 35 7.35 -19.53 -6.90
CA GLY A 35 6.90 -20.73 -7.62
C GLY A 35 5.73 -20.48 -8.56
N GLY A 36 5.39 -19.21 -8.80
CA GLY A 36 4.27 -18.81 -9.64
C GLY A 36 4.58 -18.84 -11.14
N MET A 37 3.54 -18.61 -11.95
CA MET A 37 3.63 -18.64 -13.41
C MET A 37 4.42 -17.47 -14.04
N ASN A 38 4.74 -16.43 -13.27
CA ASN A 38 5.40 -15.22 -13.76
C ASN A 38 6.94 -15.26 -13.65
N GLY A 39 7.51 -16.33 -13.06
CA GLY A 39 8.94 -16.44 -12.77
C GLY A 39 9.39 -15.61 -11.57
N PRO A 40 10.72 -15.59 -11.28
CA PRO A 40 11.23 -14.87 -10.13
C PRO A 40 10.98 -13.37 -10.26
N ALA A 41 10.58 -12.75 -9.15
CA ALA A 41 10.49 -11.31 -9.03
C ALA A 41 11.82 -10.75 -8.51
N GLU A 42 12.26 -9.63 -9.07
CA GLU A 42 13.40 -8.85 -8.57
C GLU A 42 12.89 -7.58 -7.90
N VAL A 43 13.37 -7.31 -6.68
CA VAL A 43 12.99 -6.14 -5.89
C VAL A 43 14.22 -5.31 -5.61
N ASP A 44 14.11 -4.00 -5.87
CA ASP A 44 15.12 -2.98 -5.59
C ASP A 44 14.51 -1.78 -4.90
N GLY A 45 15.26 -1.12 -4.02
CA GLY A 45 14.86 0.14 -3.41
C GLY A 45 15.11 0.18 -1.92
N SER A 46 14.51 1.16 -1.28
CA SER A 46 14.60 1.32 0.17
C SER A 46 13.33 1.92 0.75
N PHE A 47 13.06 1.57 1.99
CA PHE A 47 11.98 2.16 2.77
C PHE A 47 12.34 2.28 4.24
N ASN A 48 11.68 3.19 4.91
CA ASN A 48 11.71 3.34 6.34
C ASN A 48 10.47 2.69 6.95
N LEU A 49 10.65 2.02 8.08
CA LEU A 49 9.59 1.42 8.87
C LEU A 49 9.66 2.00 10.29
N LEU A 50 8.56 2.54 10.76
CA LEU A 50 8.34 2.95 12.15
C LEU A 50 7.27 2.06 12.76
N ILE A 51 7.55 1.47 13.91
CA ILE A 51 6.59 0.70 14.72
C ILE A 51 6.48 1.39 16.06
N ASP A 52 5.26 1.73 16.47
CA ASP A 52 4.93 2.33 17.78
C ASP A 52 3.84 1.50 18.46
N THR A 53 4.14 0.98 19.65
CA THR A 53 3.24 0.17 20.46
C THR A 53 2.84 0.86 21.77
N TYR A 54 3.22 2.13 21.99
CA TYR A 54 2.89 2.84 23.23
C TYR A 54 1.40 3.07 23.45
N SER A 55 0.62 3.06 22.38
CA SER A 55 -0.83 3.24 22.43
C SER A 55 -1.60 1.94 22.63
N ASN A 56 -0.97 0.88 23.20
CA ASN A 56 -1.63 -0.41 23.45
C ASN A 56 -3.08 -0.24 23.96
N PRO A 57 -4.09 -0.92 23.34
CA PRO A 57 -3.96 -2.05 22.40
C PRO A 57 -3.74 -1.67 20.92
N VAL A 58 -3.45 -0.44 20.60
CA VAL A 58 -3.21 0.00 19.22
C VAL A 58 -1.72 0.00 18.90
N THR A 59 -1.33 -0.75 17.87
CA THR A 59 0.01 -0.70 17.28
C THR A 59 -0.04 0.12 16.01
N LYS A 60 0.79 1.15 15.92
CA LYS A 60 0.95 1.98 14.74
C LYS A 60 2.18 1.54 13.94
N THR A 61 2.03 1.45 12.63
CA THR A 61 3.10 1.13 11.70
C THR A 61 3.11 2.13 10.55
N ILE A 62 4.23 2.82 10.35
CA ILE A 62 4.39 3.71 9.19
C ILE A 62 5.47 3.13 8.30
N VAL A 63 5.15 2.92 7.03
CA VAL A 63 6.08 2.56 5.97
C VAL A 63 6.19 3.73 5.02
N SER A 64 7.40 4.18 4.71
CA SER A 64 7.62 5.28 3.77
C SER A 64 8.89 5.07 2.97
N GLY A 65 8.91 5.54 1.73
CA GLY A 65 10.10 5.44 0.88
C GLY A 65 10.05 6.37 -0.31
N GLU A 66 11.23 6.64 -0.86
CA GLU A 66 11.37 7.45 -2.06
C GLU A 66 11.21 6.61 -3.32
N LEU A 67 11.67 5.35 -3.29
CA LEU A 67 11.60 4.44 -4.44
C LEU A 67 11.63 2.98 -3.99
N LEU A 68 10.68 2.20 -4.49
CA LEU A 68 10.66 0.75 -4.40
C LEU A 68 10.18 0.19 -5.74
N SER A 69 10.99 -0.62 -6.39
CA SER A 69 10.65 -1.24 -7.68
C SER A 69 10.58 -2.75 -7.58
N MET A 70 9.68 -3.34 -8.34
CA MET A 70 9.54 -4.77 -8.51
C MET A 70 9.41 -5.10 -10.00
N VAL A 71 10.20 -6.07 -10.45
CA VAL A 71 10.14 -6.60 -11.80
C VAL A 71 9.88 -8.10 -11.73
N ALA A 72 8.83 -8.58 -12.40
CA ALA A 72 8.47 -9.99 -12.47
C ALA A 72 8.21 -10.38 -13.93
N GLY A 73 9.14 -11.10 -14.53
CA GLY A 73 9.10 -11.41 -15.97
C GLY A 73 9.13 -10.15 -16.83
N THR A 74 8.05 -9.87 -17.55
CA THR A 74 7.89 -8.63 -18.35
C THR A 74 7.12 -7.53 -17.64
N ARG A 75 6.70 -7.76 -16.39
CA ARG A 75 5.91 -6.80 -15.62
C ARG A 75 6.79 -6.02 -14.67
N SER A 76 6.57 -4.72 -14.60
CA SER A 76 7.25 -3.84 -13.67
C SER A 76 6.26 -2.93 -12.94
N VAL A 77 6.53 -2.74 -11.65
CA VAL A 77 5.83 -1.76 -10.82
C VAL A 77 6.87 -1.01 -10.01
N THR A 78 6.76 0.31 -9.98
CA THR A 78 7.63 1.17 -9.17
C THR A 78 6.76 2.10 -8.32
N LEU A 79 6.93 2.04 -7.00
CA LEU A 79 6.37 2.99 -6.05
C LEU A 79 7.36 4.12 -5.81
N LYS A 80 6.88 5.36 -5.80
CA LYS A 80 7.68 6.57 -5.55
C LYS A 80 7.02 7.46 -4.52
N ASP A 81 7.82 8.10 -3.68
CA ASP A 81 7.35 9.08 -2.69
C ASP A 81 6.15 8.54 -1.90
N PHE A 82 6.22 7.29 -1.46
CA PHE A 82 5.09 6.59 -0.87
C PHE A 82 5.12 6.62 0.66
N VAL A 83 3.93 6.67 1.23
CA VAL A 83 3.69 6.53 2.68
C VAL A 83 2.48 5.61 2.87
N SER A 84 2.58 4.71 3.83
CA SER A 84 1.45 3.93 4.35
C SER A 84 1.45 4.02 5.87
N ASP A 85 0.37 4.51 6.45
CA ASP A 85 0.12 4.58 7.89
C ASP A 85 -0.89 3.50 8.24
N GLY A 86 -0.46 2.48 8.95
CA GLY A 86 -1.26 1.36 9.38
C GLY A 86 -1.46 1.38 10.89
N GLN A 87 -2.66 1.05 11.34
CA GLN A 87 -2.98 0.90 12.76
C GLN A 87 -3.68 -0.44 12.96
N LEU A 88 -3.13 -1.25 13.85
CA LEU A 88 -3.75 -2.49 14.32
C LEU A 88 -4.31 -2.25 15.72
N ASP A 89 -5.63 -2.33 15.88
CA ASP A 89 -6.30 -2.33 17.18
C ASP A 89 -6.59 -3.79 17.59
N GLU A 90 -5.77 -4.32 18.47
CA GLU A 90 -5.92 -5.70 18.97
C GLU A 90 -7.19 -5.86 19.84
N GLY A 91 -7.66 -4.79 20.46
CA GLY A 91 -8.88 -4.81 21.29
C GLY A 91 -10.15 -4.86 20.46
N ALA A 92 -10.18 -4.18 19.32
CA ALA A 92 -11.28 -4.19 18.36
C ALA A 92 -11.12 -5.23 17.26
N PHE A 93 -9.96 -5.87 17.13
CA PHE A 93 -9.61 -6.77 16.03
C PHE A 93 -9.74 -6.11 14.65
N THR A 94 -9.31 -4.87 14.54
CA THR A 94 -9.39 -4.09 13.31
C THR A 94 -8.04 -3.58 12.85
N ILE A 95 -7.92 -3.45 11.52
CA ILE A 95 -6.79 -2.82 10.85
C ILE A 95 -7.33 -1.58 10.14
N THR A 96 -6.65 -0.44 10.32
CA THR A 96 -6.91 0.79 9.58
C THR A 96 -5.68 1.13 8.77
N VAL A 97 -5.85 1.47 7.48
CA VAL A 97 -4.74 1.83 6.59
C VAL A 97 -5.06 3.12 5.84
N ASP A 98 -4.12 4.03 5.88
CA ASP A 98 -4.06 5.25 5.06
C ASP A 98 -2.80 5.18 4.19
N ALA A 99 -2.90 5.50 2.90
CA ALA A 99 -1.78 5.39 1.98
C ALA A 99 -1.80 6.50 0.92
N SER A 100 -0.62 6.95 0.56
CA SER A 100 -0.43 7.89 -0.55
C SER A 100 0.90 7.64 -1.23
N GLY A 101 1.01 8.08 -2.49
CA GLY A 101 2.25 7.94 -3.24
C GLY A 101 2.03 8.05 -4.74
N LYS A 102 3.04 7.59 -5.46
CA LYS A 102 3.03 7.53 -6.91
C LYS A 102 3.35 6.11 -7.35
N VAL A 103 2.76 5.69 -8.44
CA VAL A 103 2.99 4.38 -9.04
C VAL A 103 3.27 4.53 -10.53
N GLU A 104 4.27 3.80 -11.01
CA GLU A 104 4.55 3.57 -12.43
C GLU A 104 4.45 2.08 -12.70
N SER A 105 3.90 1.70 -13.84
CA SER A 105 3.78 0.31 -14.25
C SER A 105 3.87 0.22 -15.78
N ASP A 106 4.34 -0.91 -16.28
CA ASP A 106 4.30 -1.25 -17.70
C ASP A 106 2.87 -1.46 -18.25
N ARG A 107 1.87 -1.48 -17.37
CA ARG A 107 0.45 -1.63 -17.75
C ARG A 107 -0.23 -0.33 -18.17
N PHE A 108 0.38 0.82 -17.88
CA PHE A 108 -0.16 2.14 -18.24
C PHE A 108 0.97 3.12 -18.56
N ASP A 109 0.68 4.08 -19.44
CA ASP A 109 1.64 5.11 -19.81
C ASP A 109 1.79 6.15 -18.70
N GLY A 110 3.02 6.36 -18.26
CA GLY A 110 3.38 7.42 -17.31
C GLY A 110 3.24 7.01 -15.85
N GLN A 111 2.87 7.96 -15.03
CA GLN A 111 2.78 7.86 -13.59
C GLN A 111 1.37 8.17 -13.13
N ALA A 112 0.85 7.37 -12.20
CA ALA A 112 -0.36 7.70 -11.44
C ALA A 112 0.00 8.09 -10.00
N THR A 113 -0.78 9.00 -9.41
CA THR A 113 -0.75 9.28 -7.98
C THR A 113 -1.92 8.59 -7.31
N TYR A 114 -1.75 8.12 -6.09
CA TYR A 114 -2.84 7.58 -5.28
C TYR A 114 -2.86 8.24 -3.90
N ILE A 115 -4.04 8.43 -3.38
CA ILE A 115 -4.27 8.95 -2.03
C ILE A 115 -5.53 8.33 -1.45
N THR A 116 -5.43 7.85 -0.24
CA THR A 116 -6.60 7.46 0.56
C THR A 116 -7.34 8.72 1.00
N GLU A 117 -8.61 8.84 0.65
CA GLU A 117 -9.48 9.96 1.07
C GLU A 117 -10.29 9.59 2.33
N VAL A 118 -10.65 8.30 2.45
CA VAL A 118 -11.21 7.70 3.66
C VAL A 118 -10.38 6.47 4.00
N PRO A 119 -9.77 6.37 5.20
CA PRO A 119 -8.95 5.23 5.57
C PRO A 119 -9.67 3.89 5.37
N PHE A 120 -8.94 2.91 4.84
CA PHE A 120 -9.46 1.56 4.72
C PHE A 120 -9.51 0.90 6.09
N VAL A 121 -10.67 0.37 6.45
CA VAL A 121 -10.87 -0.35 7.72
C VAL A 121 -11.30 -1.77 7.42
N ALA A 122 -10.58 -2.73 7.98
CA ALA A 122 -10.86 -4.15 7.87
C ALA A 122 -10.90 -4.81 9.24
N SER A 123 -11.66 -5.90 9.39
CA SER A 123 -11.39 -6.85 10.47
C SER A 123 -10.13 -7.66 10.11
N ILE A 124 -9.43 -8.18 11.11
CA ILE A 124 -8.31 -9.10 10.87
C ILE A 124 -8.80 -10.29 10.02
N ASP A 125 -8.04 -10.63 8.98
CA ASP A 125 -8.34 -11.70 8.01
C ASP A 125 -9.57 -11.45 7.11
N SER A 126 -10.01 -10.21 6.94
CA SER A 126 -11.08 -9.86 5.99
C SER A 126 -10.67 -8.75 5.04
N ASN A 127 -11.43 -8.59 3.94
CA ASN A 127 -11.33 -7.39 3.13
C ASN A 127 -11.85 -6.17 3.89
N PRO A 128 -11.45 -4.95 3.51
CA PRO A 128 -12.01 -3.72 4.05
C PRO A 128 -13.52 -3.64 3.87
N TYR A 129 -14.21 -3.07 4.85
CA TYR A 129 -15.64 -2.78 4.82
C TYR A 129 -15.94 -1.27 4.79
N VAL A 130 -14.90 -0.44 4.90
CA VAL A 130 -14.91 1.02 4.73
C VAL A 130 -13.61 1.42 4.06
N GLY A 131 -13.64 2.43 3.22
CA GLY A 131 -12.46 3.03 2.63
C GLY A 131 -12.77 3.71 1.30
N GLU A 132 -11.96 4.70 0.97
CA GLU A 132 -12.02 5.39 -0.32
C GLU A 132 -10.62 5.81 -0.74
N MET A 133 -10.27 5.57 -1.99
CA MET A 133 -9.00 5.95 -2.59
C MET A 133 -9.24 6.63 -3.93
N LEU A 134 -8.54 7.73 -4.15
CA LEU A 134 -8.46 8.38 -5.45
C LEU A 134 -7.12 8.06 -6.11
N ILE A 135 -7.18 7.57 -7.34
CA ILE A 135 -6.02 7.33 -8.21
C ILE A 135 -6.13 8.31 -9.36
N THR A 136 -5.10 9.16 -9.58
CA THR A 136 -5.08 10.15 -10.65
C THR A 136 -3.94 9.85 -11.60
N GLY A 137 -4.27 9.66 -12.86
CA GLY A 137 -3.34 9.40 -13.96
C GLY A 137 -2.93 10.64 -14.73
N ALA A 138 -2.28 10.42 -15.86
CA ALA A 138 -1.87 11.48 -16.77
C ALA A 138 -3.10 12.24 -17.33
N GLY A 139 -2.95 13.55 -17.53
CA GLY A 139 -4.02 14.37 -18.11
C GLY A 139 -5.22 14.62 -17.19
N GLY A 140 -5.12 14.22 -15.91
CA GLY A 140 -6.20 14.41 -14.94
C GLY A 140 -7.22 13.27 -14.89
N SER A 141 -7.09 12.24 -15.75
CA SER A 141 -7.95 11.05 -15.66
C SER A 141 -7.87 10.45 -14.25
N SER A 142 -8.98 9.90 -13.77
CA SER A 142 -8.99 9.38 -12.40
C SER A 142 -9.85 8.12 -12.25
N ILE A 143 -9.53 7.37 -11.21
CA ILE A 143 -10.35 6.27 -10.70
C ILE A 143 -10.54 6.50 -9.22
N ARG A 144 -11.80 6.57 -8.79
CA ARG A 144 -12.17 6.54 -7.38
C ARG A 144 -12.60 5.13 -7.02
N VAL A 145 -11.97 4.59 -5.99
CA VAL A 145 -12.31 3.27 -5.43
C VAL A 145 -13.04 3.50 -4.13
N THR A 146 -14.29 3.08 -4.03
CA THR A 146 -15.10 3.19 -2.81
C THR A 146 -15.51 1.80 -2.33
N VAL A 147 -15.22 1.47 -1.10
CA VAL A 147 -15.65 0.21 -0.49
C VAL A 147 -17.14 0.25 -0.21
N LEU A 148 -17.91 -0.68 -0.78
CA LEU A 148 -19.34 -0.83 -0.53
C LEU A 148 -19.60 -1.79 0.64
N ASP A 149 -18.85 -2.90 0.68
CA ASP A 149 -18.87 -3.90 1.75
C ASP A 149 -17.60 -4.79 1.66
N VAL A 150 -17.54 -5.86 2.46
CA VAL A 150 -16.37 -6.77 2.52
C VAL A 150 -16.12 -7.55 1.21
N GLU A 151 -17.08 -7.61 0.31
CA GLU A 151 -16.98 -8.35 -0.94
C GLU A 151 -16.84 -7.44 -2.16
N THR A 152 -17.36 -6.20 -2.07
CA THR A 152 -17.61 -5.35 -3.23
C THR A 152 -17.01 -3.97 -3.09
N VAL A 153 -16.43 -3.48 -4.18
CA VAL A 153 -15.97 -2.10 -4.35
C VAL A 153 -16.62 -1.46 -5.56
N ARG A 154 -16.83 -0.16 -5.49
CA ARG A 154 -17.25 0.68 -6.63
C ARG A 154 -16.05 1.35 -7.23
N LEU A 155 -15.94 1.29 -8.55
CA LEU A 155 -14.99 2.02 -9.36
C LEU A 155 -15.74 3.12 -10.13
N GLU A 156 -15.40 4.37 -9.88
CA GLU A 156 -15.89 5.52 -10.66
C GLU A 156 -14.71 6.07 -11.47
N MET A 157 -14.86 6.08 -12.78
CA MET A 157 -13.79 6.40 -13.73
C MET A 157 -14.10 7.69 -14.48
N ASP A 158 -13.15 8.61 -14.49
CA ASP A 158 -13.09 9.80 -15.32
C ASP A 158 -11.93 9.62 -16.30
N TYR A 159 -12.22 9.31 -17.56
CA TYR A 159 -11.19 9.01 -18.54
C TYR A 159 -10.53 10.25 -19.14
N ASN A 160 -11.23 11.36 -19.14
CA ASN A 160 -10.80 12.57 -19.83
C ASN A 160 -10.31 13.69 -18.90
N GLY A 161 -10.49 13.53 -17.58
CA GLY A 161 -9.99 14.46 -16.56
C GLY A 161 -10.84 15.74 -16.44
N ASP A 162 -12.11 15.72 -16.86
CA ASP A 162 -12.99 16.89 -16.75
C ASP A 162 -13.74 16.97 -15.41
N GLY A 163 -13.54 15.97 -14.56
CA GLY A 163 -14.15 15.86 -13.23
C GLY A 163 -15.54 15.24 -13.22
N ALA A 164 -16.05 14.82 -14.39
CA ALA A 164 -17.30 14.07 -14.48
C ALA A 164 -17.00 12.56 -14.54
N VAL A 165 -17.83 11.76 -13.88
CA VAL A 165 -17.71 10.30 -13.96
C VAL A 165 -18.24 9.83 -15.32
N ASP A 166 -17.36 9.22 -16.12
CA ASP A 166 -17.69 8.64 -17.42
C ASP A 166 -18.28 7.23 -17.28
N GLU A 167 -17.76 6.46 -16.29
CA GLU A 167 -18.19 5.07 -16.07
C GLU A 167 -18.18 4.74 -14.57
N THR A 168 -19.15 3.92 -14.16
CA THR A 168 -19.23 3.36 -12.82
C THR A 168 -19.40 1.85 -12.91
N SER A 169 -18.60 1.10 -12.14
CA SER A 169 -18.68 -0.36 -12.07
C SER A 169 -18.57 -0.83 -10.62
N ASP A 170 -19.47 -1.71 -10.19
CA ASP A 170 -19.37 -2.42 -8.93
C ASP A 170 -18.76 -3.79 -9.20
N VAL A 171 -17.61 -4.09 -8.59
CA VAL A 171 -16.82 -5.32 -8.81
C VAL A 171 -16.42 -5.94 -7.47
N THR A 172 -16.07 -7.22 -7.49
CA THR A 172 -15.51 -7.86 -6.31
C THR A 172 -14.07 -7.39 -6.04
N TRP A 173 -13.60 -7.56 -4.81
CA TRP A 173 -12.19 -7.29 -4.48
C TRP A 173 -11.24 -8.11 -5.37
N GLU A 174 -11.56 -9.38 -5.65
CA GLU A 174 -10.74 -10.24 -6.51
C GLU A 174 -10.62 -9.66 -7.93
N GLU A 175 -11.71 -9.16 -8.50
CA GLU A 175 -11.70 -8.52 -9.83
C GLU A 175 -10.97 -7.17 -9.83
N ALA A 176 -11.05 -6.41 -8.72
CA ALA A 176 -10.40 -5.11 -8.61
C ALA A 176 -8.88 -5.19 -8.51
N ILE A 177 -8.35 -6.22 -7.84
CA ILE A 177 -6.90 -6.39 -7.63
C ILE A 177 -6.23 -7.34 -8.63
N GLY A 178 -6.96 -8.13 -9.42
CA GLY A 178 -6.52 -8.95 -10.57
C GLY A 178 -5.87 -10.26 -10.20
#